data_edaf661b6602f378e7333fced3390269
#
_entry.id   edaf661b6602f378e7333fced3390269
#
_cell.length_a   1.000
_cell.length_b   1.000
_cell.length_c   1.000
_cell.angle_alpha   90.00
_cell.angle_beta   90.00
_cell.angle_gamma   90.00
#
_symmetry.space_group_name_H-M   'P 1'
#
loop_
_entity.id
_entity.type
_entity.pdbx_description
1 polymer ?
#
loop_
_entity_poly.entity_id
_entity_poly.type
_entity_poly.pdbx_seq_one_letter_code
_entity_poly.pdbx_strand_id
1 'polypeptide(L)'
;MCSSDLNYIYKILDGNQTLHPVLRTDVAPYYRKLNINLMNEAAETLLGENDFFSFCRFREKATTVRKLEKFDFHRNEDGVIVGEVSADAFCYSMVRGLVGAVVHVGEERFPVSWVREVLEKRERQSESLVFAAKGLTLVGVDYPEDAKLLERANLTMSRRSSTEED
;
A
#
# COMPACT_ATOMS: atom_id res chain seq x y z
N MET A 1 0.87 -15.71 -11.15
CA MET A 1 0.54 -14.57 -12.02
C MET A 1 -0.87 -14.11 -11.75
N CYS A 2 -1.05 -12.85 -11.58
CA CYS A 2 -2.26 -12.25 -11.05
C CYS A 2 -3.26 -11.90 -12.13
N SER A 3 -4.52 -11.81 -11.75
CA SER A 3 -5.62 -11.57 -12.68
C SER A 3 -5.65 -10.16 -13.26
N SER A 4 -5.14 -9.19 -12.52
CA SER A 4 -4.97 -7.81 -12.93
C SER A 4 -4.08 -7.10 -11.92
N ASP A 5 -3.15 -6.31 -12.39
CA ASP A 5 -2.31 -5.51 -11.50
C ASP A 5 -3.00 -4.16 -11.25
N LEU A 6 -3.19 -3.84 -9.99
CA LEU A 6 -3.77 -2.58 -9.55
C LEU A 6 -2.65 -1.61 -9.19
N ASN A 7 -2.68 -0.44 -9.80
CA ASN A 7 -1.69 0.60 -9.60
C ASN A 7 -2.31 1.80 -8.89
N TYR A 8 -1.76 2.13 -7.72
CA TYR A 8 -2.14 3.29 -6.94
C TYR A 8 -0.98 4.28 -6.82
N ILE A 9 -1.31 5.54 -6.72
CA ILE A 9 -0.40 6.61 -6.31
C ILE A 9 -0.89 7.19 -4.99
N TYR A 10 0.05 7.43 -4.07
CA TYR A 10 -0.21 8.16 -2.84
C TYR A 10 0.65 9.41 -2.77
N LYS A 11 0.04 10.57 -2.57
CA LYS A 11 0.74 11.86 -2.54
C LYS A 11 0.74 12.47 -1.14
N ILE A 12 1.91 12.88 -0.66
CA ILE A 12 2.13 13.50 0.64
C ILE A 12 2.91 14.79 0.48
N LEU A 13 2.45 15.86 1.12
CA LEU A 13 3.23 17.08 1.29
C LEU A 13 3.70 17.16 2.75
N ASP A 14 5.00 16.98 2.96
CA ASP A 14 5.63 16.91 4.27
C ASP A 14 6.22 18.23 4.73
N GLY A 15 6.50 18.34 6.05
CA GLY A 15 7.25 19.45 6.61
C GLY A 15 6.48 20.75 6.82
N ASN A 16 5.19 20.67 7.10
CA ASN A 16 4.34 21.82 7.42
C ASN A 16 4.30 22.90 6.33
N GLN A 17 4.40 22.49 5.07
CA GLN A 17 4.29 23.38 3.93
C GLN A 17 2.84 23.74 3.65
N THR A 18 2.62 24.94 3.13
CA THR A 18 1.28 25.37 2.72
C THR A 18 0.90 24.69 1.40
N LEU A 19 -0.15 23.89 1.44
CA LEU A 19 -0.73 23.29 0.25
C LEU A 19 -1.32 24.35 -0.67
N HIS A 20 -0.88 24.35 -1.92
CA HIS A 20 -1.57 25.15 -2.95
C HIS A 20 -3.04 24.70 -3.04
N PRO A 21 -4.01 25.63 -3.16
CA PRO A 21 -5.44 25.29 -3.17
C PRO A 21 -5.83 24.21 -4.18
N VAL A 22 -5.16 24.15 -5.34
CA VAL A 22 -5.40 23.14 -6.40
C VAL A 22 -5.02 21.73 -5.95
N LEU A 23 -4.06 21.59 -5.02
CA LEU A 23 -3.56 20.30 -4.55
C LEU A 23 -4.31 19.75 -3.32
N ARG A 24 -5.27 20.51 -2.79
CA ARG A 24 -5.96 20.15 -1.54
C ARG A 24 -6.80 18.88 -1.61
N THR A 25 -7.20 18.46 -2.80
CA THR A 25 -8.11 17.33 -2.99
C THR A 25 -7.40 15.98 -3.07
N ASP A 26 -6.16 15.95 -3.52
CA ASP A 26 -5.44 14.72 -3.84
C ASP A 26 -4.05 14.56 -3.19
N VAL A 27 -3.69 15.49 -2.29
CA VAL A 27 -2.44 15.44 -1.53
C VAL A 27 -2.72 15.46 -0.04
N ALA A 28 -2.17 14.52 0.71
CA ALA A 28 -2.26 14.46 2.15
C ALA A 28 -1.15 15.31 2.79
N PRO A 29 -1.50 16.31 3.62
CA PRO A 29 -0.48 17.07 4.35
C PRO A 29 0.06 16.25 5.52
N TYR A 30 1.34 16.41 5.79
CA TYR A 30 2.00 15.83 6.95
C TYR A 30 2.94 16.84 7.61
N TYR A 31 2.84 17.00 8.91
CA TYR A 31 3.51 18.09 9.62
C TYR A 31 5.02 17.90 9.79
N ARG A 32 5.52 16.65 9.78
CA ARG A 32 6.93 16.34 9.90
C ARG A 32 7.60 16.15 8.54
N LYS A 33 8.88 16.49 8.49
CA LYS A 33 9.74 16.16 7.36
C LYS A 33 9.95 14.65 7.31
N LEU A 34 9.88 14.07 6.11
CA LEU A 34 10.03 12.64 5.91
C LEU A 34 11.33 12.31 5.18
N ASN A 35 12.01 11.28 5.64
CA ASN A 35 13.20 10.74 4.99
C ASN A 35 12.78 9.67 3.97
N ILE A 36 12.82 10.03 2.69
CA ILE A 36 12.42 9.14 1.59
C ILE A 36 13.29 7.89 1.49
N ASN A 37 14.58 7.99 1.78
CA ASN A 37 15.48 6.84 1.73
C ASN A 37 15.06 5.77 2.73
N LEU A 38 14.76 6.16 3.97
CA LEU A 38 14.25 5.24 4.99
C LEU A 38 12.87 4.68 4.62
N MET A 39 12.02 5.49 4.00
CA MET A 39 10.72 5.04 3.49
C MET A 39 10.88 3.96 2.43
N ASN A 40 11.80 4.14 1.48
CA ASN A 40 12.08 3.16 0.43
C ASN A 40 12.70 1.88 0.97
N GLU A 41 13.63 1.98 1.91
CA GLU A 41 14.20 0.80 2.58
C GLU A 41 13.12 -0.03 3.29
N ALA A 42 12.22 0.62 4.01
CA ALA A 42 11.10 -0.04 4.68
C ALA A 42 10.12 -0.66 3.68
N ALA A 43 9.78 0.05 2.62
CA ALA A 43 8.87 -0.42 1.57
C ALA A 43 9.42 -1.66 0.85
N GLU A 44 10.72 -1.70 0.59
CA GLU A 44 11.37 -2.83 -0.06
C GLU A 44 11.23 -4.13 0.73
N THR A 45 11.22 -4.06 2.06
CA THR A 45 11.05 -5.24 2.93
C THR A 45 9.67 -5.90 2.80
N LEU A 46 8.70 -5.19 2.24
CA LEU A 46 7.31 -5.66 2.07
C LEU A 46 7.03 -6.25 0.69
N LEU A 47 7.96 -6.14 -0.24
CA LEU A 47 7.79 -6.66 -1.60
C LEU A 47 7.64 -8.18 -1.63
N GLY A 48 6.91 -8.69 -2.63
CA GLY A 48 6.66 -10.09 -2.84
C GLY A 48 5.33 -10.56 -2.24
N GLU A 49 5.14 -11.89 -2.23
CA GLU A 49 3.95 -12.50 -1.67
C GLU A 49 4.05 -12.59 -0.14
N ASN A 50 3.12 -11.93 0.53
CA ASN A 50 3.04 -11.90 1.99
C ASN A 50 1.58 -11.89 2.44
N ASP A 51 1.37 -12.27 3.71
CA ASP A 51 0.09 -12.07 4.37
C ASP A 51 0.02 -10.67 4.99
N PHE A 52 -0.73 -9.79 4.35
CA PHE A 52 -0.89 -8.39 4.78
C PHE A 52 -2.01 -8.18 5.80
N PHE A 53 -2.36 -9.19 6.57
CA PHE A 53 -3.41 -9.14 7.59
C PHE A 53 -3.29 -7.93 8.52
N SER A 54 -2.08 -7.59 8.96
CA SER A 54 -1.82 -6.45 9.86
C SER A 54 -2.20 -5.09 9.25
N PHE A 55 -2.21 -4.99 7.93
CA PHE A 55 -2.50 -3.75 7.18
C PHE A 55 -3.90 -3.72 6.56
N CYS A 56 -4.67 -4.78 6.74
CA CYS A 56 -5.99 -4.93 6.16
C CYS A 56 -7.09 -4.68 7.19
N ARG A 57 -8.17 -4.04 6.76
CA ARG A 57 -9.40 -4.02 7.54
C ARG A 57 -10.16 -5.32 7.32
N PHE A 58 -10.67 -5.90 8.40
CA PHE A 58 -11.37 -7.19 8.34
C PHE A 58 -12.56 -7.17 7.38
N ARG A 59 -12.60 -8.18 6.55
CA ARG A 59 -13.77 -8.55 5.75
C ARG A 59 -13.96 -10.04 5.86
N GLU A 60 -15.17 -10.44 6.19
CA GLU A 60 -15.55 -11.84 6.23
C GLU A 60 -15.29 -12.51 4.87
N LYS A 61 -14.69 -13.69 4.88
CA LYS A 61 -14.37 -14.50 3.68
C LYS A 61 -13.36 -13.89 2.69
N ALA A 62 -12.59 -12.88 3.08
CA ALA A 62 -11.58 -12.30 2.23
C ALA A 62 -10.17 -12.75 2.66
N THR A 63 -9.39 -13.27 1.71
CA THR A 63 -7.96 -13.55 1.96
C THR A 63 -7.17 -12.25 2.06
N THR A 64 -6.13 -12.24 2.89
CA THR A 64 -5.20 -11.12 3.08
C THR A 64 -3.82 -11.38 2.48
N VAL A 65 -3.63 -12.55 1.85
CA VAL A 65 -2.40 -12.87 1.12
C VAL A 65 -2.41 -12.14 -0.22
N ARG A 66 -1.38 -11.32 -0.45
CA ARG A 66 -1.22 -10.50 -1.67
C ARG A 66 0.22 -10.53 -2.13
N LYS A 67 0.43 -10.27 -3.41
CA LYS A 67 1.74 -10.07 -3.99
C LYS A 67 1.95 -8.59 -4.26
N LEU A 68 2.79 -7.95 -3.45
CA LEU A 68 3.19 -6.56 -3.63
C LEU A 68 4.34 -6.50 -4.64
N GLU A 69 4.12 -5.90 -5.79
CA GLU A 69 5.08 -5.90 -6.90
C GLU A 69 5.93 -4.65 -6.93
N LYS A 70 5.34 -3.52 -6.56
CA LYS A 70 6.02 -2.23 -6.51
C LYS A 70 5.57 -1.46 -5.28
N PHE A 71 6.52 -0.88 -4.57
CA PHE A 71 6.25 0.04 -3.48
C PHE A 71 7.48 0.93 -3.25
N ASP A 72 7.44 2.13 -3.81
CA ASP A 72 8.52 3.11 -3.72
C ASP A 72 8.01 4.54 -3.66
N PHE A 73 8.87 5.44 -3.22
CA PHE A 73 8.58 6.86 -3.04
C PHE A 73 9.65 7.72 -3.71
N HIS A 74 9.21 8.82 -4.30
CA HIS A 74 10.09 9.86 -4.83
C HIS A 74 9.48 11.24 -4.59
N ARG A 75 10.31 12.27 -4.63
CA ARG A 75 9.86 13.65 -4.52
C ARG A 75 9.77 14.25 -5.93
N ASN A 76 8.62 14.82 -6.27
CA ASN A 76 8.43 15.49 -7.55
C ASN A 76 8.95 16.94 -7.54
N GLU A 77 8.80 17.65 -8.66
CA GLU A 77 9.25 19.04 -8.83
C GLU A 77 8.56 20.02 -7.87
N ASP A 78 7.32 19.74 -7.49
CA ASP A 78 6.54 20.57 -6.54
C ASP A 78 6.88 20.28 -5.07
N GLY A 79 7.85 19.40 -4.82
CA GLY A 79 8.23 19.00 -3.47
C GLY A 79 7.27 17.98 -2.84
N VAL A 80 6.29 17.48 -3.56
CA VAL A 80 5.34 16.47 -3.11
C VAL A 80 5.98 15.08 -3.17
N ILE A 81 5.83 14.31 -2.11
CA ILE A 81 6.24 12.90 -2.09
C ILE A 81 5.19 12.08 -2.80
N VAL A 82 5.59 11.35 -3.82
CA VAL A 82 4.75 10.45 -4.60
C VAL A 82 5.13 9.01 -4.32
N GLY A 83 4.23 8.26 -3.74
CA GLY A 83 4.36 6.82 -3.54
C GLY A 83 3.65 6.06 -4.65
N GLU A 84 4.33 5.11 -5.26
CA GLU A 84 3.75 4.21 -6.26
C GLU A 84 3.60 2.82 -5.68
N VAL A 85 2.41 2.26 -5.76
CA VAL A 85 2.08 0.96 -5.19
C VAL A 85 1.39 0.10 -6.23
N SER A 86 1.92 -1.08 -6.47
CA SER A 86 1.36 -2.03 -7.42
C SER A 86 1.29 -3.43 -6.80
N ALA A 87 0.16 -4.07 -6.94
CA ALA A 87 -0.06 -5.43 -6.45
C ALA A 87 -1.12 -6.17 -7.27
N ASP A 88 -1.14 -7.49 -7.13
CA ASP A 88 -2.16 -8.36 -7.75
C ASP A 88 -3.59 -8.05 -7.28
N ALA A 89 -3.72 -7.68 -6.04
CA ALA A 89 -4.95 -7.19 -5.42
C ALA A 89 -4.62 -6.49 -4.09
N PHE A 90 -5.56 -5.70 -3.60
CA PHE A 90 -5.45 -5.07 -2.29
C PHE A 90 -6.63 -5.46 -1.41
N CYS A 91 -6.38 -5.72 -0.14
CA CYS A 91 -7.44 -5.81 0.84
C CYS A 91 -7.86 -4.41 1.29
N TYR A 92 -9.01 -4.32 1.96
CA TYR A 92 -9.56 -3.03 2.36
C TYR A 92 -8.60 -2.24 3.27
N SER A 93 -8.35 -0.99 2.93
CA SER A 93 -7.42 -0.07 3.60
C SER A 93 -5.94 -0.46 3.56
N MET A 94 -5.55 -1.50 2.81
CA MET A 94 -4.17 -2.00 2.77
C MET A 94 -3.17 -0.92 2.35
N VAL A 95 -3.40 -0.23 1.24
CA VAL A 95 -2.47 0.81 0.74
C VAL A 95 -2.28 1.91 1.78
N ARG A 96 -3.35 2.38 2.39
CA ARG A 96 -3.30 3.41 3.42
C ARG A 96 -2.58 2.94 4.69
N GLY A 97 -2.75 1.67 5.05
CA GLY A 97 -2.04 1.05 6.17
C GLY A 97 -0.53 0.90 5.89
N LEU A 98 -0.17 0.48 4.70
CA LEU A 98 1.23 0.38 4.26
C LEU A 98 1.91 1.77 4.25
N VAL A 99 1.25 2.76 3.68
CA VAL A 99 1.76 4.14 3.65
C VAL A 99 1.93 4.68 5.07
N GLY A 100 0.96 4.49 5.95
CA GLY A 100 1.05 4.92 7.35
C GLY A 100 2.24 4.30 8.09
N ALA A 101 2.48 3.00 7.91
CA ALA A 101 3.62 2.32 8.52
C ALA A 101 4.96 2.86 8.02
N VAL A 102 5.08 3.04 6.71
CA VAL A 102 6.31 3.58 6.08
C VAL A 102 6.56 5.04 6.46
N VAL A 103 5.50 5.84 6.59
CA VAL A 103 5.60 7.23 7.08
C VAL A 103 6.17 7.29 8.49
N HIS A 104 5.79 6.39 9.38
CA HIS A 104 6.37 6.33 10.73
C HIS A 104 7.87 6.00 10.72
N VAL A 105 8.33 5.23 9.76
CA VAL A 105 9.77 5.01 9.54
C VAL A 105 10.43 6.26 8.93
N GLY A 106 9.77 6.90 7.98
CA GLY A 106 10.25 8.13 7.35
C GLY A 106 10.41 9.31 8.32
N GLU A 107 9.58 9.42 9.35
CA GLU A 107 9.71 10.39 10.43
C GLU A 107 10.70 9.98 11.53
N GLU A 108 11.38 8.84 11.34
CA GLU A 108 12.37 8.29 12.27
C GLU A 108 11.81 7.89 13.64
N ARG A 109 10.50 7.64 13.70
CA ARG A 109 9.83 7.18 14.92
C ARG A 109 10.11 5.71 15.22
N PHE A 110 10.21 4.88 14.18
CA PHE A 110 10.53 3.46 14.25
C PHE A 110 11.65 3.10 13.27
N PRO A 111 12.44 2.05 13.57
CA PRO A 111 13.47 1.58 12.65
C PRO A 111 12.85 0.93 11.39
N VAL A 112 13.65 0.81 10.33
CA VAL A 112 13.23 0.16 9.06
C VAL A 112 12.69 -1.25 9.29
N SER A 113 13.31 -2.02 10.17
CA SER A 113 12.88 -3.39 10.52
C SER A 113 11.49 -3.49 11.14
N TRP A 114 11.01 -2.42 11.76
CA TRP A 114 9.71 -2.39 12.42
C TRP A 114 8.54 -2.71 11.49
N VAL A 115 8.59 -2.26 10.24
CA VAL A 115 7.51 -2.51 9.27
C VAL A 115 7.39 -4.01 8.96
N ARG A 116 8.51 -4.70 8.84
CA ARG A 116 8.53 -6.15 8.67
C ARG A 116 8.03 -6.89 9.91
N GLU A 117 8.40 -6.43 11.08
CA GLU A 117 7.90 -6.97 12.35
C GLU A 117 6.38 -6.84 12.48
N VAL A 118 5.81 -5.69 12.08
CA VAL A 118 4.36 -5.47 12.03
C VAL A 118 3.67 -6.45 11.10
N LEU A 119 4.24 -6.69 9.92
CA LEU A 119 3.71 -7.67 8.95
C LEU A 119 3.69 -9.08 9.55
N GLU A 120 4.77 -9.50 10.20
CA GLU A 120 4.95 -10.86 10.72
C GLU A 120 4.10 -11.15 11.97
N LYS A 121 3.78 -10.13 12.75
CA LYS A 121 2.90 -10.28 13.92
C LYS A 121 1.49 -10.72 13.58
N ARG A 122 1.01 -10.42 12.38
CA ARG A 122 -0.36 -10.74 11.95
C ARG A 122 -1.43 -10.25 12.93
N GLU A 123 -1.16 -9.11 13.55
CA GLU A 123 -2.08 -8.42 14.46
C GLU A 123 -2.57 -7.15 13.79
N ARG A 124 -3.85 -6.86 13.95
CA ARG A 124 -4.39 -5.59 13.49
C ARG A 124 -3.73 -4.45 14.24
N GLN A 125 -3.15 -3.56 13.45
CA GLN A 125 -2.63 -2.34 14.00
C GLN A 125 -3.78 -1.36 14.31
N SER A 126 -3.53 -0.51 15.30
CA SER A 126 -4.47 0.56 15.65
C SER A 126 -4.73 1.46 14.43
N GLU A 127 -5.87 2.12 14.42
CA GLU A 127 -6.27 3.04 13.35
C GLU A 127 -5.24 4.15 13.07
N SER A 128 -4.35 4.40 14.01
CA SER A 128 -3.25 5.36 13.87
C SER A 128 -2.28 5.08 12.72
N LEU A 129 -2.24 3.83 12.23
CA LEU A 129 -1.43 3.45 11.07
C LEU A 129 -2.14 3.67 9.72
N VAL A 130 -3.43 3.94 9.72
CA VAL A 130 -4.16 4.18 8.47
C VAL A 130 -4.07 5.64 8.08
N PHE A 131 -3.30 5.92 7.03
CA PHE A 131 -3.08 7.28 6.55
C PHE A 131 -4.31 7.86 5.83
N ALA A 132 -4.35 9.19 5.63
CA ALA A 132 -5.53 9.88 5.10
C ALA A 132 -5.93 9.37 3.70
N ALA A 133 -7.23 9.23 3.45
CA ALA A 133 -7.75 8.73 2.17
C ALA A 133 -7.49 9.68 1.00
N LYS A 134 -7.47 10.98 1.23
CA LYS A 134 -7.39 11.98 0.16
C LYS A 134 -6.09 11.95 -0.67
N GLY A 135 -5.01 11.41 -0.14
CA GLY A 135 -3.76 11.25 -0.87
C GLY A 135 -3.75 10.09 -1.88
N LEU A 136 -4.73 9.21 -1.81
CA LEU A 136 -4.78 7.96 -2.58
C LEU A 136 -5.55 8.13 -3.89
N THR A 137 -4.92 7.71 -5.00
CA THR A 137 -5.53 7.72 -6.33
C THR A 137 -5.26 6.40 -7.05
N LEU A 138 -6.31 5.77 -7.58
CA LEU A 138 -6.18 4.64 -8.50
C LEU A 138 -5.76 5.19 -9.87
N VAL A 139 -4.61 4.75 -10.37
CA VAL A 139 -4.03 5.28 -11.61
C VAL A 139 -4.28 4.36 -12.80
N GLY A 140 -4.30 3.06 -12.57
CA GLY A 140 -4.48 2.11 -13.64
C GLY A 140 -4.78 0.71 -13.14
N VAL A 141 -5.35 -0.06 -14.04
CA VAL A 141 -5.59 -1.50 -13.87
C VAL A 141 -5.02 -2.17 -15.11
N ASP A 142 -3.96 -2.95 -14.93
CA ASP A 142 -3.37 -3.71 -16.01
C ASP A 142 -4.11 -5.04 -16.13
N TYR A 143 -4.89 -5.16 -17.21
CA TYR A 143 -5.59 -6.39 -17.54
C TYR A 143 -4.70 -7.32 -18.38
N PRO A 144 -4.72 -8.63 -18.14
CA PRO A 144 -4.09 -9.56 -19.06
C PRO A 144 -4.79 -9.57 -20.42
N GLU A 145 -4.10 -10.04 -21.45
CA GLU A 145 -4.70 -10.29 -22.76
C GLU A 145 -5.95 -11.18 -22.63
N ASP A 146 -6.98 -10.93 -23.43
CA ASP A 146 -8.30 -11.55 -23.34
C ASP A 146 -8.28 -13.09 -23.24
N ALA A 147 -7.32 -13.74 -23.92
CA ALA A 147 -7.15 -15.19 -23.86
C ALA A 147 -6.74 -15.70 -22.46
N LYS A 148 -6.17 -14.86 -21.61
CA LYS A 148 -5.70 -15.20 -20.26
C LYS A 148 -6.67 -14.77 -19.16
N LEU A 149 -7.66 -13.96 -19.48
CA LEU A 149 -8.64 -13.45 -18.52
C LEU A 149 -9.46 -14.56 -17.85
N LEU A 150 -9.92 -15.51 -18.65
CA LEU A 150 -10.74 -16.63 -18.16
C LEU A 150 -9.94 -17.60 -17.29
N GLU A 151 -8.71 -17.90 -17.69
CA GLU A 151 -7.82 -18.78 -16.94
C GLU A 151 -7.44 -18.17 -15.58
N ARG A 152 -7.20 -16.87 -15.54
CA ARG A 152 -6.87 -16.13 -14.32
C ARG A 152 -8.07 -15.94 -13.39
N ALA A 153 -9.25 -15.70 -13.92
CA ALA A 153 -10.48 -15.64 -13.14
C ALA A 153 -10.73 -16.99 -12.42
N ASN A 154 -10.50 -18.10 -13.09
CA ASN A 154 -10.62 -19.44 -12.52
C ASN A 154 -9.55 -19.72 -11.43
N LEU A 155 -8.31 -19.26 -11.64
CA LEU A 155 -7.24 -19.36 -10.64
C LEU A 155 -7.52 -18.52 -9.39
N THR A 156 -8.09 -17.35 -9.56
CA THR A 156 -8.47 -16.47 -8.44
C THR A 156 -9.64 -17.05 -7.65
N MET A 157 -10.59 -17.68 -8.32
CA MET A 157 -11.70 -18.37 -7.67
C MET A 157 -11.25 -19.64 -6.93
N SER A 158 -10.35 -20.43 -7.50
CA SER A 158 -9.84 -21.64 -6.87
C SER A 158 -9.00 -21.36 -5.62
N ARG A 159 -8.25 -20.25 -5.60
CA ARG A 159 -7.53 -19.78 -4.39
C ARG A 159 -8.45 -19.31 -3.27
N ARG A 160 -9.65 -18.83 -3.62
CA ARG A 160 -10.66 -18.43 -2.63
C ARG A 160 -11.37 -19.63 -2.00
N SER A 161 -11.54 -20.72 -2.75
CA SER A 161 -12.19 -21.93 -2.27
C SER A 161 -11.29 -22.83 -1.40
N SER A 162 -9.97 -22.75 -1.56
CA SER A 162 -9.04 -23.51 -0.72
C SER A 162 -8.86 -22.96 0.69
N THR A 163 -9.45 -21.80 1.00
CA THR A 163 -9.44 -21.20 2.34
C THR A 163 -10.69 -21.56 3.15
N GLU A 164 -11.62 -22.34 2.60
CA GLU A 164 -12.87 -22.73 3.27
C GLU A 164 -12.78 -24.09 3.99
N GLU A 165 -11.63 -24.79 3.96
CA GLU A 165 -11.47 -26.14 4.53
C GLU A 165 -10.49 -26.22 5.71
N ASP A 166 -10.27 -25.14 6.46
CA ASP A 166 -9.55 -25.22 7.74
C ASP A 166 -10.23 -24.39 8.82
#